data_d3ddb79ca72ad6324e18edc236313aeb
#
_entry.id   d3ddb79ca72ad6324e18edc236313aeb
#
_cell.length_a   1.000
_cell.length_b   1.000
_cell.length_c   1.000
_cell.angle_alpha   90.00
_cell.angle_beta   90.00
_cell.angle_gamma   90.00
#
_symmetry.space_group_name_H-M   'P 1'
#
loop_
_entity.id
_entity.type
_entity.pdbx_description
1 polymer ?
#
loop_
_entity_poly.entity_id
_entity_poly.type
_entity_poly.pdbx_seq_one_letter_code
_entity_poly.pdbx_strand_id
1 'polypeptide(L)'
;MNFLKRAIRYCWRQKIRSIILLLVFTLLASAALIALSVGHATAEGTEEVKQTVGASIRVEIDGDNPDNFGSPTQNEYGLTYQYNGDYITQEVIDAIAKVDGVVNYNAEREGGYWGAGIDFEYFPGSFNFGNSNNGYGRPSSYTVVLNSELNKNFINGTYTLVEGRHIQADDSFAVMISKELADKNGLSVGDHISMYDLDNDSENTFEIVGIFSGTEGMSKDAITTEGIPANRGYIDVNGYNKIFHKPAIELGSLEVYVDSAENVEDVLKTIQNLPEIKGKTFTFSTDTEDFDLISNPLSSLQKMVNTAVTVIAITGAAVITLLLILWTRSRKKEAGILMAVGRSKVEIVLQFLAENIFIAIPAAAASFGLSALLADQVGAFLVSQTASDVQGLSVVIHSADMAAVYGVGALILILAVLAASVTVIRLKPKAILTQMD
;
A
#
# COMPACT_ATOMS: atom_id res chain seq x y z
N MET A 1 -37.23 6.11 45.52
CA MET A 1 -35.96 5.57 45.02
C MET A 1 -35.76 6.06 43.57
N ASN A 2 -34.64 6.70 43.27
CA ASN A 2 -34.37 7.24 41.93
C ASN A 2 -34.28 6.09 40.89
N PHE A 3 -34.69 6.35 39.64
CA PHE A 3 -34.70 5.33 38.55
C PHE A 3 -33.31 4.69 38.32
N LEU A 4 -32.22 5.44 38.49
CA LEU A 4 -30.85 4.94 38.40
C LEU A 4 -30.54 3.84 39.43
N LYS A 5 -30.91 4.04 40.70
CA LYS A 5 -30.70 3.01 41.75
C LYS A 5 -31.54 1.74 41.48
N ARG A 6 -32.72 1.88 40.85
CA ARG A 6 -33.54 0.74 40.42
C ARG A 6 -32.89 -0.01 39.29
N ALA A 7 -32.34 0.70 38.28
CA ALA A 7 -31.64 0.12 37.15
C ALA A 7 -30.44 -0.75 37.59
N ILE A 8 -29.57 -0.22 38.44
CA ILE A 8 -28.40 -0.95 38.95
C ILE A 8 -28.84 -2.22 39.71
N ARG A 9 -29.81 -2.10 40.62
CA ARG A 9 -30.31 -3.28 41.38
C ARG A 9 -30.94 -4.33 40.48
N TYR A 10 -31.60 -3.90 39.41
CA TYR A 10 -32.17 -4.82 38.45
C TYR A 10 -31.09 -5.61 37.67
N CYS A 11 -30.06 -4.94 37.18
CA CYS A 11 -28.92 -5.62 36.49
C CYS A 11 -28.29 -6.70 37.40
N TRP A 12 -28.12 -6.43 38.68
CA TRP A 12 -27.57 -7.39 39.65
C TRP A 12 -28.50 -8.58 39.95
N ARG A 13 -29.82 -8.36 39.94
CA ARG A 13 -30.80 -9.44 40.20
C ARG A 13 -30.98 -10.34 38.99
N GLN A 14 -30.85 -9.82 37.79
CA GLN A 14 -31.06 -10.54 36.52
C GLN A 14 -29.72 -10.85 35.85
N LYS A 15 -28.82 -11.58 36.56
CA LYS A 15 -27.43 -11.84 36.13
C LYS A 15 -27.33 -12.47 34.74
N ILE A 16 -28.13 -13.51 34.46
CA ILE A 16 -28.09 -14.24 33.19
C ILE A 16 -28.40 -13.30 32.02
N ARG A 17 -29.44 -12.50 32.14
CA ARG A 17 -29.84 -11.52 31.13
C ARG A 17 -28.76 -10.46 30.91
N SER A 18 -28.18 -9.92 31.97
CA SER A 18 -27.11 -8.92 31.90
C SER A 18 -25.85 -9.49 31.26
N ILE A 19 -25.50 -10.72 31.57
CA ILE A 19 -24.36 -11.42 30.97
C ILE A 19 -24.58 -11.67 29.47
N ILE A 20 -25.77 -12.12 29.05
CA ILE A 20 -26.09 -12.34 27.64
C ILE A 20 -26.01 -11.02 26.86
N LEU A 21 -26.59 -9.90 27.40
CA LEU A 21 -26.47 -8.59 26.76
C LEU A 21 -25.02 -8.11 26.68
N LEU A 22 -24.27 -8.27 27.76
CA LEU A 22 -22.84 -7.91 27.78
C LEU A 22 -22.08 -8.65 26.69
N LEU A 23 -22.26 -9.98 26.60
CA LEU A 23 -21.61 -10.78 25.56
C LEU A 23 -22.02 -10.35 24.15
N VAL A 24 -23.31 -10.13 23.89
CA VAL A 24 -23.80 -9.69 22.58
C VAL A 24 -23.24 -8.31 22.22
N PHE A 25 -23.27 -7.35 23.15
CA PHE A 25 -22.72 -6.01 22.91
C PHE A 25 -21.19 -6.07 22.67
N THR A 26 -20.48 -6.86 23.48
CA THR A 26 -19.02 -7.04 23.31
C THR A 26 -18.70 -7.64 21.95
N LEU A 27 -19.35 -8.73 21.56
CA LEU A 27 -19.09 -9.41 20.27
C LEU A 27 -19.41 -8.52 19.06
N LEU A 28 -20.57 -7.84 19.09
CA LEU A 28 -20.96 -6.96 17.98
C LEU A 28 -20.05 -5.74 17.89
N ALA A 29 -19.70 -5.12 19.02
CA ALA A 29 -18.81 -3.96 19.03
C ALA A 29 -17.38 -4.35 18.65
N SER A 30 -16.86 -5.50 19.10
CA SER A 30 -15.52 -5.96 18.70
C SER A 30 -15.46 -6.30 17.23
N ALA A 31 -16.46 -7.00 16.69
CA ALA A 31 -16.51 -7.29 15.25
C ALA A 31 -16.56 -6.01 14.40
N ALA A 32 -17.33 -5.01 14.80
CA ALA A 32 -17.41 -3.72 14.12
C ALA A 32 -16.09 -2.93 14.22
N LEU A 33 -15.44 -2.91 15.40
CA LEU A 33 -14.13 -2.26 15.59
C LEU A 33 -13.06 -2.91 14.71
N ILE A 34 -12.95 -4.22 14.74
CA ILE A 34 -11.96 -4.96 13.92
C ILE A 34 -12.20 -4.66 12.44
N ALA A 35 -13.46 -4.74 11.97
CA ALA A 35 -13.78 -4.48 10.58
C ALA A 35 -13.40 -3.05 10.15
N LEU A 36 -13.72 -2.02 10.96
CA LEU A 36 -13.36 -0.64 10.65
C LEU A 36 -11.85 -0.41 10.69
N SER A 37 -11.14 -0.96 11.69
CA SER A 37 -9.68 -0.81 11.80
C SER A 37 -8.95 -1.49 10.65
N VAL A 38 -9.39 -2.67 10.20
CA VAL A 38 -8.88 -3.31 8.98
C VAL A 38 -9.19 -2.45 7.75
N GLY A 39 -10.38 -1.85 7.68
CA GLY A 39 -10.76 -0.94 6.61
C GLY A 39 -9.84 0.29 6.52
N HIS A 40 -9.50 0.90 7.64
CA HIS A 40 -8.57 2.02 7.69
C HIS A 40 -7.14 1.59 7.32
N ALA A 41 -6.63 0.50 7.88
CA ALA A 41 -5.32 -0.03 7.51
C ALA A 41 -5.23 -0.36 6.01
N THR A 42 -6.31 -0.91 5.42
CA THR A 42 -6.38 -1.17 3.98
C THR A 42 -6.41 0.13 3.16
N ALA A 43 -7.12 1.16 3.63
CA ALA A 43 -7.19 2.45 2.95
C ALA A 43 -5.83 3.19 3.01
N GLU A 44 -5.17 3.18 4.16
CA GLU A 44 -3.82 3.73 4.34
C GLU A 44 -2.80 3.00 3.47
N GLY A 45 -2.82 1.66 3.47
CA GLY A 45 -1.97 0.84 2.60
C GLY A 45 -2.26 1.09 1.11
N THR A 46 -3.51 1.32 0.72
CA THR A 46 -3.86 1.69 -0.67
C THR A 46 -3.28 3.06 -1.03
N GLU A 47 -3.32 4.02 -0.12
CA GLU A 47 -2.78 5.36 -0.36
C GLU A 47 -1.25 5.34 -0.45
N GLU A 48 -0.58 4.57 0.42
CA GLU A 48 0.87 4.35 0.37
C GLU A 48 1.28 3.68 -0.95
N VAL A 49 0.55 2.67 -1.39
CA VAL A 49 0.75 2.01 -2.70
C VAL A 49 0.51 2.99 -3.85
N LYS A 50 -0.52 3.83 -3.80
CA LYS A 50 -0.76 4.87 -4.82
C LYS A 50 0.39 5.86 -4.92
N GLN A 51 1.02 6.20 -3.82
CA GLN A 51 2.17 7.11 -3.79
C GLN A 51 3.46 6.43 -4.26
N THR A 52 3.56 5.11 -4.12
CA THR A 52 4.77 4.34 -4.44
C THR A 52 4.65 3.62 -5.79
N VAL A 53 3.45 3.13 -6.13
CA VAL A 53 3.14 2.32 -7.33
C VAL A 53 1.90 2.90 -8.01
N GLY A 54 1.91 4.21 -8.25
CA GLY A 54 0.87 4.83 -9.06
C GLY A 54 0.83 4.17 -10.45
N ALA A 55 -0.31 4.23 -11.12
CA ALA A 55 -0.34 3.96 -12.56
C ALA A 55 0.74 4.81 -13.20
N SER A 56 1.51 4.25 -14.10
CA SER A 56 2.64 4.97 -14.65
C SER A 56 2.42 5.36 -16.11
N ILE A 57 3.04 6.46 -16.46
CA ILE A 57 3.21 6.91 -17.85
C ILE A 57 4.69 6.80 -18.14
N ARG A 58 5.03 6.00 -19.12
CA ARG A 58 6.40 5.88 -19.60
C ARG A 58 6.60 6.78 -20.80
N VAL A 59 7.55 7.67 -20.71
CA VAL A 59 8.03 8.54 -21.80
C VAL A 59 9.39 8.01 -22.21
N GLU A 60 9.54 7.64 -23.48
CA GLU A 60 10.78 7.06 -24.00
C GLU A 60 11.26 7.79 -25.23
N ILE A 61 12.57 7.73 -25.49
CA ILE A 61 13.12 8.12 -26.77
C ILE A 61 12.59 7.17 -27.85
N ASP A 62 12.29 7.69 -29.03
CA ASP A 62 11.83 6.87 -30.15
C ASP A 62 13.03 6.18 -30.83
N GLY A 63 13.47 5.08 -30.18
CA GLY A 63 14.60 4.26 -30.64
C GLY A 63 14.26 3.33 -31.81
N ASP A 64 13.00 3.14 -32.13
CA ASP A 64 12.57 2.27 -33.23
C ASP A 64 12.49 3.02 -34.57
N ASN A 65 12.52 4.35 -34.55
CA ASN A 65 12.44 5.18 -35.74
C ASN A 65 13.85 5.37 -36.36
N PRO A 66 14.12 4.82 -37.55
CA PRO A 66 15.43 4.96 -38.21
C PRO A 66 15.81 6.42 -38.48
N ASP A 67 14.87 7.32 -38.65
CA ASP A 67 15.14 8.73 -38.91
C ASP A 67 15.78 9.46 -37.71
N ASN A 68 15.70 8.85 -36.51
CA ASN A 68 16.33 9.35 -35.31
C ASN A 68 17.81 8.93 -35.18
N PHE A 69 18.34 8.21 -36.17
CA PHE A 69 19.73 7.75 -36.16
C PHE A 69 20.55 8.41 -37.25
N GLY A 70 21.79 8.71 -36.92
CA GLY A 70 22.79 9.16 -37.91
C GLY A 70 23.22 8.05 -38.86
N SER A 71 24.03 8.45 -39.82
CA SER A 71 24.68 7.44 -40.72
C SER A 71 25.52 6.48 -39.91
N PRO A 72 25.48 5.16 -40.23
CA PRO A 72 26.25 4.18 -39.50
C PRO A 72 27.76 4.44 -39.64
N THR A 73 28.46 4.33 -38.52
CA THR A 73 29.92 4.30 -38.47
C THR A 73 30.39 2.87 -38.29
N GLN A 74 31.43 2.48 -39.01
CA GLN A 74 32.00 1.16 -38.87
C GLN A 74 33.11 1.18 -37.83
N ASN A 75 32.99 0.35 -36.81
CA ASN A 75 34.08 0.07 -35.86
C ASN A 75 34.49 -1.41 -35.92
N GLU A 76 35.39 -1.85 -35.07
CA GLU A 76 35.90 -3.24 -35.04
C GLU A 76 34.82 -4.26 -34.62
N TYR A 77 33.70 -3.80 -34.00
CA TYR A 77 32.58 -4.64 -33.57
C TYR A 77 31.41 -4.65 -34.56
N GLY A 78 31.47 -3.85 -35.64
CA GLY A 78 30.42 -3.77 -36.65
C GLY A 78 29.95 -2.36 -36.99
N LEU A 79 28.71 -2.24 -37.45
CA LEU A 79 28.08 -0.95 -37.72
C LEU A 79 27.43 -0.41 -36.43
N THR A 80 27.81 0.80 -36.05
CA THR A 80 27.26 1.52 -34.92
C THR A 80 26.43 2.70 -35.40
N TYR A 81 25.26 2.90 -34.84
CA TYR A 81 24.34 4.00 -35.16
C TYR A 81 24.29 4.94 -33.97
N GLN A 82 24.51 6.22 -34.20
CA GLN A 82 24.36 7.25 -33.18
C GLN A 82 22.93 7.75 -33.18
N TYR A 83 22.29 7.74 -32.00
CA TYR A 83 21.00 8.33 -31.85
C TYR A 83 21.11 9.87 -31.82
N ASN A 84 20.36 10.52 -32.71
CA ASN A 84 20.34 11.98 -32.91
C ASN A 84 18.97 12.58 -32.59
N GLY A 85 18.01 11.80 -32.09
CA GLY A 85 16.70 12.27 -31.64
C GLY A 85 16.75 13.01 -30.32
N ASP A 86 15.58 13.31 -29.79
CA ASP A 86 15.45 14.00 -28.49
C ASP A 86 15.73 13.01 -27.33
N TYR A 87 16.46 13.50 -26.30
CA TYR A 87 16.68 12.78 -25.06
C TYR A 87 15.78 13.33 -23.93
N ILE A 88 15.56 12.53 -22.92
CA ILE A 88 14.97 12.97 -21.65
C ILE A 88 16.01 13.82 -20.91
N THR A 89 15.77 15.12 -20.86
CA THR A 89 16.65 16.10 -20.21
C THR A 89 16.06 16.56 -18.88
N GLN A 90 16.88 17.22 -18.04
CA GLN A 90 16.41 17.81 -16.77
C GLN A 90 15.23 18.76 -16.97
N GLU A 91 15.23 19.54 -18.06
CA GLU A 91 14.12 20.44 -18.40
C GLU A 91 12.80 19.70 -18.64
N VAL A 92 12.87 18.57 -19.34
CA VAL A 92 11.72 17.68 -19.58
C VAL A 92 11.23 17.08 -18.25
N ILE A 93 12.16 16.59 -17.43
CA ILE A 93 11.83 16.04 -16.12
C ILE A 93 11.15 17.07 -15.23
N ASP A 94 11.72 18.27 -15.12
CA ASP A 94 11.19 19.37 -14.29
C ASP A 94 9.82 19.88 -14.77
N ALA A 95 9.57 19.83 -16.07
CA ALA A 95 8.28 20.21 -16.65
C ALA A 95 7.21 19.18 -16.32
N ILE A 96 7.51 17.90 -16.47
CA ILE A 96 6.59 16.79 -16.19
C ILE A 96 6.31 16.69 -14.68
N ALA A 97 7.33 16.84 -13.84
CA ALA A 97 7.18 16.79 -12.38
C ALA A 97 6.23 17.85 -11.79
N LYS A 98 5.93 18.91 -12.54
CA LYS A 98 4.99 19.98 -12.14
C LYS A 98 3.55 19.76 -12.61
N VAL A 99 3.31 18.71 -13.38
CA VAL A 99 1.95 18.39 -13.87
C VAL A 99 1.10 17.91 -12.71
N ASP A 100 -0.09 18.45 -12.59
CA ASP A 100 -1.06 18.03 -11.57
C ASP A 100 -1.44 16.56 -11.78
N GLY A 101 -1.43 15.79 -10.68
CA GLY A 101 -1.62 14.34 -10.71
C GLY A 101 -0.31 13.52 -10.80
N VAL A 102 0.85 14.13 -11.05
CA VAL A 102 2.16 13.46 -10.95
C VAL A 102 2.60 13.44 -9.50
N VAL A 103 2.82 12.24 -8.96
CA VAL A 103 3.24 12.05 -7.55
C VAL A 103 4.72 11.74 -7.41
N ASN A 104 5.31 11.05 -8.40
CA ASN A 104 6.71 10.70 -8.40
C ASN A 104 7.22 10.44 -9.82
N TYR A 105 8.52 10.34 -10.00
CA TYR A 105 9.12 10.00 -11.29
C TYR A 105 10.51 9.38 -11.12
N ASN A 106 10.91 8.57 -12.10
CA ASN A 106 12.27 8.06 -12.23
C ASN A 106 12.73 8.14 -13.68
N ALA A 107 13.88 8.73 -13.90
CA ALA A 107 14.50 8.75 -15.22
C ALA A 107 15.68 7.79 -15.25
N GLU A 108 15.79 7.02 -16.34
CA GLU A 108 16.80 5.98 -16.47
C GLU A 108 17.29 5.78 -17.90
N ARG A 109 18.43 5.09 -18.03
CA ARG A 109 18.96 4.59 -19.28
C ARG A 109 19.41 3.16 -19.09
N GLU A 110 18.60 2.21 -19.55
CA GLU A 110 18.91 0.80 -19.48
C GLU A 110 20.19 0.51 -20.32
N GLY A 111 21.10 -0.28 -19.74
CA GLY A 111 22.37 -0.59 -20.40
C GLY A 111 23.23 0.64 -20.74
N GLY A 112 23.04 1.75 -20.07
CA GLY A 112 23.71 3.03 -20.39
C GLY A 112 25.20 3.06 -20.07
N TYR A 113 25.72 2.13 -19.26
CA TYR A 113 27.14 2.02 -18.93
C TYR A 113 27.62 0.58 -19.10
N TRP A 114 28.75 0.41 -19.78
CA TRP A 114 29.38 -0.87 -20.02
C TRP A 114 30.73 -0.95 -19.33
N GLY A 115 30.78 -1.69 -18.21
CA GLY A 115 31.99 -1.81 -17.40
C GLY A 115 32.54 -3.23 -17.33
N ALA A 116 33.81 -3.39 -17.59
CA ALA A 116 34.54 -4.63 -17.30
C ALA A 116 35.15 -4.51 -15.89
N GLY A 117 35.00 -5.55 -15.06
CA GLY A 117 35.59 -5.55 -13.70
C GLY A 117 37.11 -5.53 -13.74
N ILE A 118 37.73 -4.69 -12.93
CA ILE A 118 39.18 -4.57 -12.77
C ILE A 118 39.62 -5.32 -11.50
N ASP A 119 39.00 -5.06 -10.38
CA ASP A 119 39.32 -5.57 -9.05
C ASP A 119 38.29 -6.60 -8.54
N PHE A 120 37.33 -6.96 -9.36
CA PHE A 120 36.33 -7.99 -9.09
C PHE A 120 35.98 -8.78 -10.36
N GLU A 121 35.32 -9.92 -10.20
CA GLU A 121 34.98 -10.82 -11.29
C GLU A 121 33.46 -11.01 -11.44
N TYR A 122 32.96 -10.84 -12.66
CA TYR A 122 31.63 -11.26 -13.04
C TYR A 122 31.46 -12.79 -13.11
N PHE A 123 30.22 -13.27 -13.08
CA PHE A 123 29.89 -14.63 -13.53
C PHE A 123 30.15 -14.74 -15.02
N PRO A 124 30.90 -15.76 -15.49
CA PRO A 124 31.27 -15.85 -16.89
C PRO A 124 30.12 -16.31 -17.78
N GLY A 125 29.88 -15.61 -18.90
CA GLY A 125 29.06 -16.13 -20.00
C GLY A 125 29.75 -17.30 -20.72
N SER A 126 28.98 -18.06 -21.50
CA SER A 126 29.48 -19.19 -22.28
C SER A 126 30.37 -18.77 -23.47
N PHE A 127 30.22 -17.55 -23.95
CA PHE A 127 31.02 -16.96 -25.03
C PHE A 127 31.80 -15.75 -24.48
N ASN A 128 33.09 -15.74 -24.79
CA ASN A 128 33.95 -14.60 -24.55
C ASN A 128 34.07 -13.81 -25.86
N PHE A 129 33.55 -12.60 -25.91
CA PHE A 129 33.85 -11.67 -27.00
C PHE A 129 35.34 -11.34 -26.93
N GLY A 130 36.15 -12.18 -27.57
CA GLY A 130 37.59 -12.26 -27.57
C GLY A 130 38.36 -10.99 -27.30
N ASN A 131 39.63 -11.14 -27.03
CA ASN A 131 40.65 -10.10 -26.93
C ASN A 131 40.19 -8.67 -27.20
N SER A 132 39.64 -8.02 -26.16
CA SER A 132 39.78 -6.58 -26.13
C SER A 132 41.29 -6.31 -26.09
N ASN A 133 41.80 -5.46 -26.97
CA ASN A 133 43.22 -5.10 -27.05
C ASN A 133 43.78 -4.56 -25.71
N ASN A 134 42.91 -4.27 -24.77
CA ASN A 134 43.22 -3.73 -23.43
C ASN A 134 43.16 -4.79 -22.30
N GLY A 135 42.85 -6.06 -22.59
CA GLY A 135 42.82 -7.15 -21.59
C GLY A 135 41.50 -7.27 -20.79
N TYR A 136 40.58 -6.33 -20.91
CA TYR A 136 39.32 -6.30 -20.20
C TYR A 136 38.19 -6.93 -21.05
N GLY A 137 38.05 -8.21 -21.02
CA GLY A 137 37.29 -8.96 -22.02
C GLY A 137 35.86 -9.35 -21.68
N ARG A 138 35.29 -8.95 -20.57
CA ARG A 138 33.97 -9.42 -20.11
C ARG A 138 33.18 -8.32 -19.40
N PRO A 139 32.61 -7.36 -20.13
CA PRO A 139 31.83 -6.31 -19.53
C PRO A 139 30.45 -6.81 -19.10
N SER A 140 29.86 -6.14 -18.15
CA SER A 140 28.44 -6.16 -17.90
C SER A 140 27.82 -4.77 -18.06
N SER A 141 26.52 -4.73 -18.20
CA SER A 141 25.79 -3.47 -18.36
C SER A 141 25.16 -3.01 -17.05
N TYR A 142 25.14 -1.71 -16.85
CA TYR A 142 24.51 -1.06 -15.73
C TYR A 142 23.43 -0.10 -16.22
N THR A 143 22.31 -0.11 -15.53
CA THR A 143 21.27 0.88 -15.74
C THR A 143 21.67 2.17 -15.04
N VAL A 144 21.76 3.24 -15.81
CA VAL A 144 21.93 4.60 -15.27
C VAL A 144 20.58 5.06 -14.73
N VAL A 145 20.49 5.46 -13.46
CA VAL A 145 19.21 5.70 -12.81
C VAL A 145 19.28 6.97 -11.94
N LEU A 146 18.17 7.72 -11.92
CA LEU A 146 18.04 8.89 -11.05
C LEU A 146 17.70 8.47 -9.61
N ASN A 147 16.77 7.51 -9.46
CA ASN A 147 16.38 6.91 -8.19
C ASN A 147 16.12 5.41 -8.40
N SER A 148 16.98 4.55 -7.83
CA SER A 148 16.83 3.11 -8.02
C SER A 148 15.64 2.51 -7.28
N GLU A 149 15.14 3.11 -6.21
CA GLU A 149 13.94 2.67 -5.50
C GLU A 149 12.70 2.67 -6.40
N LEU A 150 12.65 3.62 -7.32
CA LEU A 150 11.58 3.79 -8.29
C LEU A 150 11.82 3.05 -9.62
N ASN A 151 12.84 2.20 -9.70
CA ASN A 151 13.00 1.32 -10.86
C ASN A 151 11.97 0.17 -10.77
N LYS A 152 11.41 -0.20 -11.93
CA LYS A 152 10.35 -1.22 -12.07
C LYS A 152 10.65 -2.53 -11.34
N ASN A 153 11.91 -3.00 -11.36
CA ASN A 153 12.29 -4.26 -10.71
C ASN A 153 12.19 -4.20 -9.17
N PHE A 154 12.40 -3.03 -8.56
CA PHE A 154 12.21 -2.86 -7.13
C PHE A 154 10.75 -2.66 -6.78
N ILE A 155 10.02 -1.88 -7.58
CA ILE A 155 8.59 -1.61 -7.35
C ILE A 155 7.75 -2.89 -7.42
N ASN A 156 7.98 -3.74 -8.44
CA ASN A 156 7.24 -4.99 -8.61
C ASN A 156 7.75 -6.15 -7.76
N GLY A 157 8.75 -5.90 -6.90
CA GLY A 157 9.32 -6.89 -5.98
C GLY A 157 10.21 -7.96 -6.65
N THR A 158 10.56 -7.81 -7.93
CA THR A 158 11.53 -8.69 -8.58
C THR A 158 12.90 -8.59 -7.89
N TYR A 159 13.29 -7.37 -7.51
CA TYR A 159 14.48 -7.10 -6.72
C TYR A 159 14.10 -6.50 -5.37
N THR A 160 14.88 -6.83 -4.34
CA THR A 160 14.72 -6.30 -2.98
C THR A 160 16.06 -5.81 -2.45
N LEU A 161 16.11 -4.61 -1.92
CA LEU A 161 17.29 -4.09 -1.24
C LEU A 161 17.54 -4.91 0.03
N VAL A 162 18.74 -5.50 0.17
CA VAL A 162 19.12 -6.32 1.34
C VAL A 162 20.12 -5.64 2.25
N GLU A 163 20.98 -4.79 1.72
CA GLU A 163 21.97 -4.02 2.49
C GLU A 163 22.16 -2.63 1.89
N GLY A 164 22.42 -1.64 2.76
CA GLY A 164 22.70 -0.28 2.33
C GLY A 164 21.46 0.53 2.00
N ARG A 165 21.51 1.31 0.92
CA ARG A 165 20.44 2.20 0.46
C ARG A 165 20.31 2.20 -1.06
N HIS A 166 19.20 2.72 -1.52
CA HIS A 166 18.99 3.03 -2.94
C HIS A 166 19.85 4.22 -3.41
N ILE A 167 20.16 4.23 -4.70
CA ILE A 167 20.76 5.37 -5.39
C ILE A 167 19.74 6.51 -5.41
N GLN A 168 20.21 7.73 -5.13
CA GLN A 168 19.45 8.97 -5.12
C GLN A 168 19.98 9.98 -6.14
N ALA A 169 19.16 10.97 -6.48
CA ALA A 169 19.46 11.94 -7.52
C ALA A 169 20.73 12.80 -7.28
N ASP A 170 21.18 12.91 -6.05
CA ASP A 170 22.38 13.67 -5.66
C ASP A 170 23.65 12.81 -5.54
N ASP A 171 23.55 11.49 -5.70
CA ASP A 171 24.69 10.59 -5.68
C ASP A 171 25.64 10.84 -6.87
N SER A 172 26.93 10.52 -6.66
CA SER A 172 27.95 10.59 -7.69
C SER A 172 28.97 9.48 -7.51
N PHE A 173 29.17 8.67 -8.56
CA PHE A 173 29.97 7.44 -8.55
C PHE A 173 29.46 6.40 -7.52
N ALA A 174 28.15 6.29 -7.39
CA ALA A 174 27.46 5.27 -6.60
C ALA A 174 27.04 4.08 -7.48
N VAL A 175 27.15 2.88 -6.93
CA VAL A 175 26.73 1.65 -7.61
C VAL A 175 25.91 0.78 -6.68
N MET A 176 24.90 0.10 -7.25
CA MET A 176 24.21 -1.03 -6.62
C MET A 176 24.50 -2.30 -7.39
N ILE A 177 24.84 -3.37 -6.69
CA ILE A 177 25.18 -4.68 -7.25
C ILE A 177 24.27 -5.76 -6.66
N SER A 178 24.17 -6.90 -7.37
CA SER A 178 23.43 -8.04 -6.85
C SER A 178 24.17 -8.68 -5.66
N LYS A 179 23.38 -9.27 -4.75
CA LYS A 179 23.93 -10.05 -3.63
C LYS A 179 24.82 -11.18 -4.09
N GLU A 180 24.48 -11.87 -5.19
CA GLU A 180 25.28 -12.96 -5.73
C GLU A 180 26.66 -12.47 -6.23
N LEU A 181 26.71 -11.28 -6.84
CA LEU A 181 27.98 -10.68 -7.28
C LEU A 181 28.81 -10.24 -6.08
N ALA A 182 28.17 -9.65 -5.07
CA ALA A 182 28.81 -9.26 -3.81
C ALA A 182 29.38 -10.47 -3.08
N ASP A 183 28.60 -11.54 -2.89
CA ASP A 183 29.02 -12.78 -2.23
C ASP A 183 30.18 -13.45 -2.99
N LYS A 184 30.13 -13.49 -4.32
CA LYS A 184 31.19 -14.07 -5.17
C LYS A 184 32.55 -13.41 -4.95
N ASN A 185 32.54 -12.08 -4.75
CA ASN A 185 33.76 -11.28 -4.66
C ASN A 185 34.13 -10.85 -3.23
N GLY A 186 33.29 -11.19 -2.24
CA GLY A 186 33.48 -10.79 -0.83
C GLY A 186 33.33 -9.27 -0.62
N LEU A 187 32.43 -8.63 -1.38
CA LEU A 187 32.17 -7.20 -1.35
C LEU A 187 31.03 -6.86 -0.39
N SER A 188 31.08 -5.68 0.21
CA SER A 188 30.09 -5.15 1.15
C SER A 188 29.74 -3.70 0.83
N VAL A 189 28.67 -3.18 1.40
CA VAL A 189 28.31 -1.76 1.30
C VAL A 189 29.43 -0.89 1.88
N GLY A 190 29.81 0.16 1.15
CA GLY A 190 30.93 1.06 1.45
C GLY A 190 32.27 0.64 0.79
N ASP A 191 32.35 -0.58 0.25
CA ASP A 191 33.49 -0.95 -0.58
C ASP A 191 33.45 -0.22 -1.92
N HIS A 192 34.61 -0.16 -2.58
CA HIS A 192 34.75 0.43 -3.90
C HIS A 192 35.04 -0.65 -4.92
N ILE A 193 34.40 -0.56 -6.07
CA ILE A 193 34.71 -1.40 -7.24
C ILE A 193 35.20 -0.53 -8.39
N SER A 194 36.19 -1.04 -9.11
CA SER A 194 36.76 -0.37 -10.29
C SER A 194 36.32 -1.09 -11.54
N MET A 195 35.82 -0.34 -12.51
CA MET A 195 35.39 -0.82 -13.80
C MET A 195 36.07 -0.07 -14.92
N TYR A 196 36.48 -0.84 -15.95
CA TYR A 196 36.98 -0.27 -17.19
C TYR A 196 35.82 -0.04 -18.15
N ASP A 197 35.61 1.22 -18.51
CA ASP A 197 34.59 1.64 -19.46
C ASP A 197 35.08 1.40 -20.89
N LEU A 198 34.35 0.55 -21.60
CA LEU A 198 34.69 0.17 -23.00
C LEU A 198 34.35 1.26 -24.01
N ASP A 199 33.42 2.15 -23.70
CA ASP A 199 32.99 3.23 -24.60
C ASP A 199 33.94 4.42 -24.55
N ASN A 200 34.51 4.71 -23.37
CA ASN A 200 35.37 5.87 -23.12
C ASN A 200 36.86 5.53 -22.91
N ASP A 201 37.21 4.25 -22.94
CA ASP A 201 38.59 3.79 -22.73
C ASP A 201 39.16 4.35 -21.40
N SER A 202 38.41 4.25 -20.33
CA SER A 202 38.71 4.85 -19.01
C SER A 202 38.42 3.93 -17.84
N GLU A 203 39.19 4.07 -16.76
CA GLU A 203 38.95 3.38 -15.50
C GLU A 203 38.12 4.27 -14.59
N ASN A 204 37.04 3.73 -14.02
CA ASN A 204 36.15 4.45 -13.13
C ASN A 204 35.90 3.64 -11.87
N THR A 205 35.94 4.30 -10.72
CA THR A 205 35.74 3.69 -9.41
C THR A 205 34.41 4.16 -8.83
N PHE A 206 33.61 3.21 -8.34
CA PHE A 206 32.29 3.46 -7.74
C PHE A 206 32.25 2.92 -6.32
N GLU A 207 31.54 3.62 -5.44
CA GLU A 207 31.21 3.15 -4.09
C GLU A 207 29.96 2.28 -4.14
N ILE A 208 29.99 1.10 -3.52
CA ILE A 208 28.83 0.24 -3.36
C ILE A 208 27.93 0.87 -2.26
N VAL A 209 26.82 1.49 -2.68
CA VAL A 209 25.84 2.10 -1.77
C VAL A 209 24.72 1.17 -1.37
N GLY A 210 24.47 0.12 -2.18
CA GLY A 210 23.43 -0.86 -1.92
C GLY A 210 23.67 -2.21 -2.56
N ILE A 211 23.15 -3.24 -1.93
CA ILE A 211 23.17 -4.63 -2.41
C ILE A 211 21.74 -5.12 -2.49
N PHE A 212 21.34 -5.69 -3.61
CA PHE A 212 19.98 -6.21 -3.83
C PHE A 212 19.96 -7.71 -4.10
N SER A 213 18.86 -8.37 -3.70
CA SER A 213 18.53 -9.77 -4.01
C SER A 213 17.46 -9.84 -5.09
N GLY A 214 17.15 -11.05 -5.57
CA GLY A 214 16.15 -11.33 -6.58
C GLY A 214 16.73 -11.90 -7.88
N THR A 215 18.04 -12.00 -7.98
CA THR A 215 18.72 -12.67 -9.09
C THR A 215 18.99 -14.16 -8.80
N GLU A 216 18.85 -14.58 -7.55
CA GLU A 216 19.04 -15.94 -7.09
C GLU A 216 18.00 -16.88 -7.73
N GLY A 217 18.47 -17.88 -8.40
CA GLY A 217 17.62 -18.81 -9.16
C GLY A 217 17.35 -18.41 -10.60
N MET A 218 17.74 -17.21 -11.03
CA MET A 218 17.77 -16.86 -12.44
C MET A 218 18.92 -17.58 -13.16
N SER A 219 18.74 -17.83 -14.47
CA SER A 219 19.72 -18.58 -15.25
C SER A 219 21.06 -17.86 -15.30
N LYS A 220 22.13 -18.61 -15.05
CA LYS A 220 23.50 -18.19 -15.30
C LYS A 220 24.04 -18.72 -16.65
N ASP A 221 23.20 -19.45 -17.38
CA ASP A 221 23.52 -19.94 -18.72
C ASP A 221 23.16 -18.86 -19.74
N ALA A 222 24.06 -17.90 -19.91
CA ALA A 222 23.93 -16.87 -20.92
C ALA A 222 25.12 -16.89 -21.87
N ILE A 223 24.89 -16.43 -23.10
CA ILE A 223 25.97 -16.34 -24.13
C ILE A 223 26.99 -15.31 -23.66
N THR A 224 26.52 -14.14 -23.18
CA THR A 224 27.40 -13.04 -22.77
C THR A 224 27.39 -12.89 -21.26
N THR A 225 28.42 -12.27 -20.70
CA THR A 225 28.50 -11.91 -19.27
C THR A 225 27.34 -11.02 -18.85
N GLU A 226 26.97 -10.06 -19.67
CA GLU A 226 25.81 -9.17 -19.49
C GLU A 226 24.49 -9.92 -19.48
N GLY A 227 24.37 -11.01 -20.24
CA GLY A 227 23.16 -11.84 -20.26
C GLY A 227 22.82 -12.51 -18.93
N ILE A 228 23.73 -12.48 -17.94
CA ILE A 228 23.54 -13.04 -16.60
C ILE A 228 22.98 -11.95 -15.69
N PRO A 229 21.75 -12.07 -15.18
CA PRO A 229 21.12 -11.04 -14.35
C PRO A 229 21.94 -10.64 -13.12
N ALA A 230 22.62 -11.59 -12.49
CA ALA A 230 23.47 -11.35 -11.32
C ALA A 230 24.65 -10.40 -11.58
N ASN A 231 25.06 -10.21 -12.84
CA ASN A 231 26.13 -9.29 -13.20
C ASN A 231 25.64 -7.87 -13.48
N ARG A 232 24.34 -7.67 -13.64
CA ARG A 232 23.76 -6.35 -13.92
C ARG A 232 23.62 -5.57 -12.62
N GLY A 233 23.67 -4.25 -12.73
CA GLY A 233 23.55 -3.36 -11.59
C GLY A 233 23.00 -2.00 -11.98
N TYR A 234 23.08 -1.08 -11.05
CA TYR A 234 22.63 0.31 -11.23
C TYR A 234 23.75 1.26 -10.88
N ILE A 235 23.89 2.36 -11.64
CA ILE A 235 24.78 3.47 -11.34
C ILE A 235 24.02 4.80 -11.37
N ASP A 236 24.56 5.79 -10.70
CA ASP A 236 23.98 7.13 -10.64
C ASP A 236 24.21 7.95 -11.91
N VAL A 237 23.28 8.90 -12.17
CA VAL A 237 23.33 9.79 -13.34
C VAL A 237 24.50 10.77 -13.30
N ASN A 238 24.88 11.28 -12.13
CA ASN A 238 25.93 12.32 -12.04
C ASN A 238 27.32 11.74 -12.31
N GLY A 239 27.60 10.54 -11.79
CA GLY A 239 28.81 9.78 -12.11
C GLY A 239 28.89 9.49 -13.61
N TYR A 240 27.79 8.97 -14.17
CA TYR A 240 27.68 8.72 -15.60
C TYR A 240 27.95 9.98 -16.43
N ASN A 241 27.33 11.12 -16.11
CA ASN A 241 27.55 12.37 -16.84
C ASN A 241 29.00 12.86 -16.78
N LYS A 242 29.66 12.67 -15.62
CA LYS A 242 31.09 13.01 -15.48
C LYS A 242 31.97 12.14 -16.35
N ILE A 243 31.72 10.83 -16.41
CA ILE A 243 32.48 9.87 -17.24
C ILE A 243 32.35 10.24 -18.72
N PHE A 244 31.10 10.49 -19.16
CA PHE A 244 30.83 10.78 -20.58
C PHE A 244 30.96 12.26 -20.95
N HIS A 245 31.49 13.10 -20.05
CA HIS A 245 31.65 14.53 -20.24
C HIS A 245 30.37 15.23 -20.72
N LYS A 246 29.20 14.75 -20.27
CA LYS A 246 27.90 15.33 -20.63
C LYS A 246 27.63 16.58 -19.81
N PRO A 247 27.24 17.70 -20.46
CA PRO A 247 26.95 18.94 -19.75
C PRO A 247 25.61 18.91 -19.02
N ALA A 248 24.73 17.97 -19.40
CA ALA A 248 23.38 17.84 -18.89
C ALA A 248 22.93 16.36 -18.87
N ILE A 249 21.84 16.10 -18.18
CA ILE A 249 21.17 14.80 -18.17
C ILE A 249 20.62 14.51 -19.57
N GLU A 250 20.95 13.34 -20.11
CA GLU A 250 20.43 12.79 -21.37
C GLU A 250 20.11 11.31 -21.13
N LEU A 251 18.86 11.03 -20.76
CA LEU A 251 18.40 9.68 -20.44
C LEU A 251 17.44 9.15 -21.51
N GLY A 252 17.23 7.83 -21.52
CA GLY A 252 16.44 7.15 -22.56
C GLY A 252 14.97 7.05 -22.21
N SER A 253 14.63 6.97 -20.93
CA SER A 253 13.24 6.82 -20.47
C SER A 253 12.98 7.58 -19.20
N LEU A 254 11.72 7.95 -19.00
CA LEU A 254 11.18 8.57 -17.80
C LEU A 254 9.88 7.84 -17.42
N GLU A 255 9.89 7.20 -16.29
CA GLU A 255 8.70 6.63 -15.66
C GLU A 255 8.06 7.71 -14.78
N VAL A 256 6.80 8.00 -15.02
CA VAL A 256 6.02 9.03 -14.32
C VAL A 256 4.88 8.36 -13.57
N TYR A 257 4.90 8.41 -12.25
CA TYR A 257 3.87 7.83 -11.39
C TYR A 257 2.75 8.82 -11.15
N VAL A 258 1.52 8.37 -11.35
CA VAL A 258 0.31 9.20 -11.26
C VAL A 258 -0.51 8.80 -10.04
N ASP A 259 -1.15 9.77 -9.41
CA ASP A 259 -1.93 9.60 -8.18
C ASP A 259 -3.10 8.61 -8.30
N SER A 260 -3.63 8.41 -9.51
CA SER A 260 -4.75 7.51 -9.78
C SER A 260 -4.71 6.98 -11.21
N ALA A 261 -4.98 5.68 -11.37
CA ALA A 261 -5.13 5.06 -12.68
C ALA A 261 -6.24 5.71 -13.53
N GLU A 262 -7.27 6.27 -12.88
CA GLU A 262 -8.35 6.99 -13.57
C GLU A 262 -7.87 8.28 -14.23
N ASN A 263 -6.80 8.89 -13.71
CA ASN A 263 -6.24 10.15 -14.18
C ASN A 263 -5.14 9.98 -15.24
N VAL A 264 -4.61 8.78 -15.45
CA VAL A 264 -3.46 8.50 -16.34
C VAL A 264 -3.64 9.11 -17.72
N GLU A 265 -4.80 8.90 -18.34
CA GLU A 265 -5.08 9.40 -19.68
C GLU A 265 -5.11 10.93 -19.76
N ASP A 266 -5.61 11.61 -18.75
CA ASP A 266 -5.69 13.07 -18.72
C ASP A 266 -4.33 13.69 -18.37
N VAL A 267 -3.56 13.05 -17.47
CA VAL A 267 -2.18 13.42 -17.19
C VAL A 267 -1.31 13.21 -18.44
N LEU A 268 -1.46 12.08 -19.14
CA LEU A 268 -0.75 11.81 -20.39
C LEU A 268 -1.01 12.89 -21.45
N LYS A 269 -2.28 13.26 -21.67
CA LYS A 269 -2.63 14.34 -22.61
C LYS A 269 -2.01 15.66 -22.19
N THR A 270 -1.95 15.94 -20.89
CA THR A 270 -1.31 17.15 -20.36
C THR A 270 0.18 17.14 -20.63
N ILE A 271 0.87 16.03 -20.34
CA ILE A 271 2.29 15.85 -20.62
C ILE A 271 2.58 16.05 -22.12
N GLN A 272 1.83 15.39 -23.00
CA GLN A 272 2.03 15.49 -24.46
C GLN A 272 1.87 16.91 -25.01
N ASN A 273 1.13 17.79 -24.32
CA ASN A 273 0.93 19.18 -24.70
C ASN A 273 1.90 20.17 -24.05
N LEU A 274 2.81 19.72 -23.18
CA LEU A 274 3.85 20.57 -22.61
C LEU A 274 4.75 21.14 -23.71
N PRO A 275 5.17 22.41 -23.62
CA PRO A 275 6.08 23.03 -24.60
C PRO A 275 7.40 22.23 -24.76
N GLU A 276 7.90 21.66 -23.66
CA GLU A 276 9.14 20.89 -23.59
C GLU A 276 9.03 19.51 -24.26
N ILE A 277 7.81 19.05 -24.53
CA ILE A 277 7.49 17.74 -25.11
C ILE A 277 6.96 17.87 -26.54
N LYS A 278 6.14 18.91 -26.77
CA LYS A 278 5.43 19.06 -28.03
C LYS A 278 6.36 19.21 -29.23
N GLY A 279 6.23 18.29 -30.17
CA GLY A 279 7.03 18.26 -31.39
C GLY A 279 8.37 17.56 -31.25
N LYS A 280 8.64 16.95 -30.11
CA LYS A 280 9.79 16.08 -29.87
C LYS A 280 9.49 14.63 -30.24
N THR A 281 10.56 13.86 -30.46
CA THR A 281 10.50 12.46 -30.90
C THR A 281 10.42 11.51 -29.70
N PHE A 282 9.40 11.68 -28.84
CA PHE A 282 9.14 10.79 -27.73
C PHE A 282 7.99 9.83 -28.02
N THR A 283 8.11 8.60 -27.54
CA THR A 283 7.01 7.63 -27.46
C THR A 283 6.41 7.64 -26.06
N PHE A 284 5.13 7.27 -25.97
CA PHE A 284 4.40 7.26 -24.72
C PHE A 284 3.66 5.94 -24.58
N SER A 285 3.78 5.31 -23.43
CA SER A 285 2.96 4.17 -23.04
C SER A 285 2.43 4.37 -21.63
N THR A 286 1.29 3.77 -21.32
CA THR A 286 0.72 3.74 -19.99
C THR A 286 0.82 2.33 -19.45
N ASP A 287 1.27 2.20 -18.21
CA ASP A 287 1.30 0.94 -17.50
C ASP A 287 0.39 1.04 -16.27
N THR A 288 -0.70 0.30 -16.30
CA THR A 288 -1.63 0.17 -15.20
C THR A 288 -1.63 -1.23 -14.61
N GLU A 289 -0.87 -2.17 -15.21
CA GLU A 289 -0.90 -3.59 -14.81
C GLU A 289 -0.34 -3.77 -13.40
N ASP A 290 0.80 -3.17 -13.07
CA ASP A 290 1.40 -3.27 -11.74
C ASP A 290 0.53 -2.59 -10.68
N PHE A 291 -0.10 -1.45 -11.02
CA PHE A 291 -1.09 -0.80 -10.17
C PHE A 291 -2.32 -1.69 -9.96
N ASP A 292 -2.86 -2.29 -11.03
CA ASP A 292 -4.04 -3.14 -10.96
C ASP A 292 -3.77 -4.43 -10.16
N LEU A 293 -2.58 -4.99 -10.26
CA LEU A 293 -2.18 -6.18 -9.48
C LEU A 293 -2.18 -5.92 -7.96
N ILE A 294 -1.87 -4.71 -7.52
CA ILE A 294 -1.78 -4.36 -6.10
C ILE A 294 -3.06 -3.65 -5.63
N SER A 295 -3.61 -2.73 -6.41
CA SER A 295 -4.78 -1.94 -6.02
C SER A 295 -6.09 -2.72 -6.07
N ASN A 296 -6.24 -3.67 -7.00
CA ASN A 296 -7.46 -4.48 -7.13
C ASN A 296 -7.72 -5.37 -5.91
N PRO A 297 -6.74 -6.11 -5.35
CA PRO A 297 -6.92 -6.84 -4.09
C PRO A 297 -7.28 -5.93 -2.92
N LEU A 298 -6.60 -4.78 -2.76
CA LEU A 298 -6.86 -3.83 -1.70
C LEU A 298 -8.25 -3.19 -1.83
N SER A 299 -8.65 -2.81 -3.04
CA SER A 299 -10.01 -2.31 -3.34
C SER A 299 -11.08 -3.37 -3.05
N SER A 300 -10.79 -4.64 -3.35
CA SER A 300 -11.67 -5.76 -3.05
C SER A 300 -11.81 -5.99 -1.55
N LEU A 301 -10.71 -5.89 -0.79
CA LEU A 301 -10.72 -5.91 0.67
C LEU A 301 -11.56 -4.77 1.24
N GLN A 302 -11.37 -3.54 0.75
CA GLN A 302 -12.15 -2.39 1.19
C GLN A 302 -13.66 -2.57 0.97
N LYS A 303 -14.07 -3.09 -0.19
CA LYS A 303 -15.48 -3.43 -0.48
C LYS A 303 -16.00 -4.52 0.46
N MET A 304 -15.20 -5.54 0.73
CA MET A 304 -15.54 -6.64 1.65
C MET A 304 -15.71 -6.14 3.08
N VAL A 305 -14.81 -5.27 3.55
CA VAL A 305 -14.89 -4.64 4.87
C VAL A 305 -16.14 -3.75 4.98
N ASN A 306 -16.39 -2.89 4.01
CA ASN A 306 -17.59 -2.02 4.02
C ASN A 306 -18.89 -2.84 4.03
N THR A 307 -18.92 -3.94 3.30
CA THR A 307 -20.05 -4.89 3.32
C THR A 307 -20.18 -5.54 4.68
N ALA A 308 -19.09 -6.01 5.28
CA ALA A 308 -19.09 -6.62 6.61
C ALA A 308 -19.59 -5.66 7.69
N VAL A 309 -19.10 -4.41 7.71
CA VAL A 309 -19.56 -3.36 8.64
C VAL A 309 -21.06 -3.13 8.50
N THR A 310 -21.56 -3.04 7.27
CA THR A 310 -22.99 -2.83 7.00
C THR A 310 -23.83 -4.02 7.51
N VAL A 311 -23.40 -5.24 7.24
CA VAL A 311 -24.06 -6.47 7.69
C VAL A 311 -24.07 -6.56 9.22
N ILE A 312 -22.93 -6.27 9.87
CA ILE A 312 -22.81 -6.26 11.34
C ILE A 312 -23.76 -5.23 11.94
N ALA A 313 -23.81 -4.02 11.37
CA ALA A 313 -24.70 -2.96 11.87
C ALA A 313 -26.19 -3.34 11.77
N ILE A 314 -26.62 -3.85 10.62
CA ILE A 314 -28.03 -4.25 10.40
C ILE A 314 -28.40 -5.46 11.28
N THR A 315 -27.57 -6.50 11.27
CA THR A 315 -27.80 -7.72 12.05
C THR A 315 -27.75 -7.42 13.54
N GLY A 316 -26.78 -6.62 13.98
CA GLY A 316 -26.62 -6.18 15.36
C GLY A 316 -27.83 -5.38 15.84
N ALA A 317 -28.31 -4.42 15.04
CA ALA A 317 -29.53 -3.65 15.36
C ALA A 317 -30.74 -4.56 15.48
N ALA A 318 -30.91 -5.53 14.57
CA ALA A 318 -32.02 -6.48 14.63
C ALA A 318 -31.95 -7.38 15.87
N VAL A 319 -30.79 -7.97 16.18
CA VAL A 319 -30.58 -8.83 17.34
C VAL A 319 -30.83 -8.07 18.66
N ILE A 320 -30.22 -6.89 18.81
CA ILE A 320 -30.41 -6.06 19.99
C ILE A 320 -31.87 -5.70 20.17
N THR A 321 -32.54 -5.25 19.11
CA THR A 321 -33.95 -4.86 19.14
C THR A 321 -34.86 -6.02 19.54
N LEU A 322 -34.65 -7.20 18.93
CA LEU A 322 -35.44 -8.41 19.24
C LEU A 322 -35.24 -8.85 20.69
N LEU A 323 -34.00 -8.90 21.17
CA LEU A 323 -33.72 -9.25 22.57
C LEU A 323 -34.39 -8.27 23.54
N LEU A 324 -34.31 -6.97 23.29
CA LEU A 324 -34.91 -5.95 24.14
C LEU A 324 -36.46 -6.03 24.09
N ILE A 325 -37.06 -6.28 22.95
CA ILE A 325 -38.52 -6.50 22.82
C ILE A 325 -38.97 -7.69 23.66
N LEU A 326 -38.29 -8.84 23.48
CA LEU A 326 -38.61 -10.08 24.19
C LEU A 326 -38.56 -9.86 25.74
N TRP A 327 -37.50 -9.21 26.18
CA TRP A 327 -37.31 -8.98 27.62
C TRP A 327 -38.22 -7.88 28.18
N THR A 328 -38.51 -6.86 27.41
CA THR A 328 -39.50 -5.84 27.83
C THR A 328 -40.90 -6.42 27.90
N ARG A 329 -41.27 -7.36 27.00
CA ARG A 329 -42.54 -8.08 27.09
C ARG A 329 -42.71 -8.86 28.41
N SER A 330 -41.65 -9.54 28.89
CA SER A 330 -41.71 -10.29 30.15
C SER A 330 -41.88 -9.41 31.38
N ARG A 331 -41.57 -8.08 31.26
CA ARG A 331 -41.63 -7.10 32.34
C ARG A 331 -42.93 -6.25 32.36
N LYS A 332 -43.92 -6.58 31.55
CA LYS A 332 -45.18 -5.80 31.49
C LYS A 332 -45.85 -5.67 32.84
N LYS A 333 -45.86 -6.75 33.63
CA LYS A 333 -46.45 -6.72 35.00
C LYS A 333 -45.69 -5.76 35.93
N GLU A 334 -44.36 -5.78 35.91
CA GLU A 334 -43.50 -4.88 36.69
C GLU A 334 -43.72 -3.41 36.31
N ALA A 335 -43.76 -3.10 35.01
CA ALA A 335 -44.06 -1.76 34.50
C ALA A 335 -45.48 -1.30 34.90
N GLY A 336 -46.50 -2.21 34.90
CA GLY A 336 -47.84 -1.91 35.35
C GLY A 336 -47.91 -1.57 36.82
N ILE A 337 -47.22 -2.30 37.69
CA ILE A 337 -47.12 -2.01 39.13
C ILE A 337 -46.46 -0.64 39.37
N LEU A 338 -45.37 -0.33 38.65
CA LEU A 338 -44.73 0.99 38.77
C LEU A 338 -45.65 2.14 38.37
N MET A 339 -46.44 1.97 37.32
CA MET A 339 -47.45 2.94 36.90
C MET A 339 -48.57 3.09 37.94
N ALA A 340 -49.00 2.00 38.59
CA ALA A 340 -50.01 2.03 39.65
C ALA A 340 -49.54 2.76 40.92
N VAL A 341 -48.23 2.73 41.19
CA VAL A 341 -47.57 3.48 42.28
C VAL A 341 -47.28 4.95 41.88
N GLY A 342 -47.76 5.40 40.69
CA GLY A 342 -47.68 6.79 40.27
C GLY A 342 -46.40 7.17 39.50
N ARG A 343 -45.63 6.20 39.00
CA ARG A 343 -44.47 6.51 38.16
C ARG A 343 -44.87 6.82 36.71
N SER A 344 -44.26 7.86 36.14
CA SER A 344 -44.53 8.23 34.74
C SER A 344 -43.99 7.21 33.76
N LYS A 345 -44.62 7.09 32.58
CA LYS A 345 -44.15 6.21 31.48
C LYS A 345 -42.73 6.56 31.02
N VAL A 346 -42.40 7.85 31.01
CA VAL A 346 -41.06 8.34 30.64
C VAL A 346 -40.01 7.85 31.64
N GLU A 347 -40.31 7.90 32.96
CA GLU A 347 -39.40 7.42 34.00
C GLU A 347 -39.11 5.91 33.88
N ILE A 348 -40.11 5.13 33.42
CA ILE A 348 -39.94 3.69 33.18
C ILE A 348 -39.06 3.44 31.93
N VAL A 349 -39.26 4.22 30.86
CA VAL A 349 -38.42 4.12 29.64
C VAL A 349 -36.97 4.54 29.95
N LEU A 350 -36.79 5.63 30.71
CA LEU A 350 -35.46 6.07 31.16
C LEU A 350 -34.76 5.02 32.03
N GLN A 351 -35.55 4.30 32.88
CA GLN A 351 -35.00 3.19 33.64
C GLN A 351 -34.48 2.06 32.73
N PHE A 352 -35.26 1.68 31.70
CA PHE A 352 -34.83 0.67 30.74
C PHE A 352 -33.59 1.11 29.96
N LEU A 353 -33.53 2.38 29.57
CA LEU A 353 -32.35 2.94 28.91
C LEU A 353 -31.12 2.89 29.84
N ALA A 354 -31.27 3.32 31.09
CA ALA A 354 -30.19 3.29 32.06
C ALA A 354 -29.67 1.86 32.33
N GLU A 355 -30.55 0.85 32.43
CA GLU A 355 -30.16 -0.56 32.59
C GLU A 355 -29.25 -1.03 31.45
N ASN A 356 -29.59 -0.69 30.20
CA ASN A 356 -28.82 -1.09 29.05
C ASN A 356 -27.52 -0.29 28.91
N ILE A 357 -27.48 0.98 29.27
CA ILE A 357 -26.26 1.79 29.31
C ILE A 357 -25.26 1.22 30.34
N PHE A 358 -25.74 0.82 31.54
CA PHE A 358 -24.89 0.20 32.56
C PHE A 358 -24.24 -1.10 32.10
N ILE A 359 -24.84 -1.80 31.13
CA ILE A 359 -24.26 -3.02 30.52
C ILE A 359 -23.38 -2.65 29.33
N ALA A 360 -23.76 -1.61 28.56
CA ALA A 360 -23.01 -1.20 27.38
C ALA A 360 -21.61 -0.63 27.70
N ILE A 361 -21.47 0.09 28.83
CA ILE A 361 -20.18 0.67 29.24
C ILE A 361 -19.10 -0.42 29.45
N PRO A 362 -19.29 -1.45 30.30
CA PRO A 362 -18.31 -2.50 30.46
C PRO A 362 -18.15 -3.34 29.18
N ALA A 363 -19.21 -3.49 28.36
CA ALA A 363 -19.12 -4.16 27.08
C ALA A 363 -18.21 -3.40 26.09
N ALA A 364 -18.27 -2.06 26.07
CA ALA A 364 -17.38 -1.23 25.26
C ALA A 364 -15.91 -1.39 25.67
N ALA A 365 -15.61 -1.42 26.97
CA ALA A 365 -14.27 -1.66 27.46
C ALA A 365 -13.77 -3.08 27.11
N ALA A 366 -14.63 -4.09 27.26
CA ALA A 366 -14.30 -5.48 26.90
C ALA A 366 -14.13 -5.64 25.39
N SER A 367 -14.94 -4.97 24.56
CA SER A 367 -14.83 -5.02 23.11
C SER A 367 -13.53 -4.39 22.61
N PHE A 368 -13.08 -3.30 23.19
CA PHE A 368 -11.78 -2.71 22.88
C PHE A 368 -10.63 -3.68 23.17
N GLY A 369 -10.60 -4.28 24.37
CA GLY A 369 -9.57 -5.27 24.72
C GLY A 369 -9.58 -6.50 23.79
N LEU A 370 -10.77 -7.01 23.45
CA LEU A 370 -10.92 -8.13 22.54
C LEU A 370 -10.47 -7.76 21.11
N SER A 371 -10.83 -6.56 20.64
CA SER A 371 -10.42 -6.08 19.33
C SER A 371 -8.91 -5.89 19.24
N ALA A 372 -8.28 -5.31 20.26
CA ALA A 372 -6.83 -5.13 20.31
C ALA A 372 -6.05 -6.47 20.28
N LEU A 373 -6.64 -7.55 20.80
CA LEU A 373 -6.03 -8.87 20.77
C LEU A 373 -6.20 -9.61 19.44
N LEU A 374 -7.26 -9.32 18.69
CA LEU A 374 -7.64 -10.08 17.49
C LEU A 374 -7.43 -9.31 16.18
N ALA A 375 -7.23 -7.99 16.21
CA ALA A 375 -7.18 -7.15 15.02
C ALA A 375 -6.08 -7.60 14.04
N ASP A 376 -4.87 -7.82 14.51
CA ASP A 376 -3.74 -8.27 13.68
C ASP A 376 -3.98 -9.66 13.08
N GLN A 377 -4.57 -10.57 13.86
CA GLN A 377 -4.83 -11.94 13.39
C GLN A 377 -5.92 -11.95 12.30
N VAL A 378 -6.97 -11.14 12.48
CA VAL A 378 -8.04 -11.02 11.48
C VAL A 378 -7.54 -10.29 10.24
N GLY A 379 -6.73 -9.24 10.40
CA GLY A 379 -6.09 -8.54 9.30
C GLY A 379 -5.23 -9.47 8.45
N ALA A 380 -4.31 -10.22 9.08
CA ALA A 380 -3.46 -11.20 8.41
C ALA A 380 -4.27 -12.30 7.71
N PHE A 381 -5.36 -12.79 8.33
CA PHE A 381 -6.25 -13.77 7.71
C PHE A 381 -6.94 -13.21 6.46
N LEU A 382 -7.44 -11.98 6.50
CA LEU A 382 -8.12 -11.36 5.36
C LEU A 382 -7.16 -11.11 4.20
N VAL A 383 -5.94 -10.64 4.48
CA VAL A 383 -4.87 -10.48 3.47
C VAL A 383 -4.53 -11.80 2.81
N SER A 384 -4.41 -12.89 3.58
CA SER A 384 -4.10 -14.22 3.02
C SER A 384 -5.17 -14.77 2.07
N GLN A 385 -6.40 -14.25 2.09
CA GLN A 385 -7.47 -14.62 1.17
C GLN A 385 -7.42 -13.86 -0.18
N THR A 386 -6.61 -12.83 -0.28
CA THR A 386 -6.58 -11.96 -1.48
C THR A 386 -5.43 -12.25 -2.43
N ALA A 387 -4.68 -13.34 -2.24
CA ALA A 387 -3.58 -13.79 -3.12
C ALA A 387 -2.49 -12.72 -3.39
N SER A 388 -2.42 -11.67 -2.60
CA SER A 388 -1.40 -10.62 -2.71
C SER A 388 -0.37 -10.77 -1.60
N ASP A 389 0.90 -10.73 -1.97
CA ASP A 389 2.04 -10.67 -1.03
C ASP A 389 2.15 -9.30 -0.31
N VAL A 390 1.02 -8.72 0.09
CA VAL A 390 1.00 -7.50 0.90
C VAL A 390 1.49 -7.86 2.30
N GLN A 391 2.80 -7.86 2.49
CA GLN A 391 3.42 -8.04 3.79
C GLN A 391 3.35 -6.72 4.57
N GLY A 392 2.79 -6.77 5.80
CA GLY A 392 2.99 -5.71 6.78
C GLY A 392 1.79 -4.80 7.09
N LEU A 393 0.55 -5.17 6.75
CA LEU A 393 -0.62 -4.42 7.24
C LEU A 393 -0.69 -4.53 8.78
N SER A 394 -0.19 -3.52 9.49
CA SER A 394 -0.40 -3.37 10.93
C SER A 394 -1.77 -2.75 11.18
N VAL A 395 -2.67 -3.50 11.83
CA VAL A 395 -4.02 -3.02 12.13
C VAL A 395 -4.01 -2.26 13.44
N VAL A 396 -4.06 -0.93 13.36
CA VAL A 396 -4.13 -0.04 14.55
C VAL A 396 -5.57 0.41 14.76
N ILE A 397 -6.07 0.28 16.01
CA ILE A 397 -7.39 0.79 16.37
C ILE A 397 -7.30 2.30 16.64
N HIS A 398 -7.86 3.10 15.76
CA HIS A 398 -7.90 4.55 15.91
C HIS A 398 -9.02 5.01 16.85
N SER A 399 -8.80 6.13 17.53
CA SER A 399 -9.84 6.75 18.37
C SER A 399 -11.10 7.14 17.58
N ALA A 400 -10.96 7.43 16.30
CA ALA A 400 -12.07 7.70 15.39
C ALA A 400 -12.96 6.48 15.19
N ASP A 401 -12.38 5.26 15.06
CA ASP A 401 -13.13 4.00 14.95
C ASP A 401 -13.94 3.73 16.20
N MET A 402 -13.32 3.94 17.36
CA MET A 402 -14.01 3.82 18.65
C MET A 402 -15.18 4.77 18.74
N ALA A 403 -15.00 6.05 18.37
CA ALA A 403 -16.06 7.04 18.38
C ALA A 403 -17.20 6.67 17.42
N ALA A 404 -16.89 6.18 16.24
CA ALA A 404 -17.86 5.75 15.24
C ALA A 404 -18.67 4.54 15.74
N VAL A 405 -18.00 3.45 16.16
CA VAL A 405 -18.68 2.22 16.61
C VAL A 405 -19.53 2.46 17.85
N TYR A 406 -18.98 3.13 18.87
CA TYR A 406 -19.73 3.35 20.10
C TYR A 406 -20.81 4.42 19.94
N GLY A 407 -20.61 5.42 19.06
CA GLY A 407 -21.63 6.42 18.73
C GLY A 407 -22.82 5.80 17.99
N VAL A 408 -22.55 5.03 16.94
CA VAL A 408 -23.59 4.30 16.18
C VAL A 408 -24.25 3.24 17.07
N GLY A 409 -23.47 2.50 17.87
CA GLY A 409 -23.98 1.53 18.84
C GLY A 409 -24.92 2.15 19.88
N ALA A 410 -24.57 3.32 20.42
CA ALA A 410 -25.44 4.06 21.33
C ALA A 410 -26.75 4.51 20.66
N LEU A 411 -26.69 4.96 19.41
CA LEU A 411 -27.88 5.32 18.64
C LEU A 411 -28.79 4.09 18.41
N ILE A 412 -28.22 2.96 17.97
CA ILE A 412 -28.94 1.70 17.81
C ILE A 412 -29.61 1.29 19.14
N LEU A 413 -28.86 1.36 20.24
CA LEU A 413 -29.37 1.02 21.56
C LEU A 413 -30.56 1.89 21.97
N ILE A 414 -30.47 3.21 21.78
CA ILE A 414 -31.56 4.15 22.08
C ILE A 414 -32.80 3.79 21.24
N LEU A 415 -32.65 3.62 19.95
CA LEU A 415 -33.75 3.28 19.05
C LEU A 415 -34.37 1.92 19.40
N ALA A 416 -33.56 0.93 19.74
CA ALA A 416 -34.01 -0.39 20.15
C ALA A 416 -34.80 -0.35 21.48
N VAL A 417 -34.33 0.44 22.47
CA VAL A 417 -35.06 0.64 23.75
C VAL A 417 -36.38 1.35 23.50
N LEU A 418 -36.41 2.37 22.65
CA LEU A 418 -37.66 3.09 22.30
C LEU A 418 -38.64 2.14 21.61
N ALA A 419 -38.18 1.36 20.62
CA ALA A 419 -39.01 0.36 19.93
C ALA A 419 -39.57 -0.70 20.92
N ALA A 420 -38.72 -1.23 21.81
CA ALA A 420 -39.15 -2.18 22.83
C ALA A 420 -40.15 -1.59 23.81
N SER A 421 -39.97 -0.30 24.15
CA SER A 421 -40.80 0.41 25.10
C SER A 421 -42.21 0.76 24.61
N VAL A 422 -42.44 0.71 23.28
CA VAL A 422 -43.79 0.93 22.69
C VAL A 422 -44.84 0.02 23.33
N THR A 423 -44.47 -1.21 23.66
CA THR A 423 -45.36 -2.16 24.33
C THR A 423 -45.78 -1.71 25.73
N VAL A 424 -44.90 -0.99 26.46
CA VAL A 424 -45.14 -0.42 27.78
C VAL A 424 -45.91 0.90 27.70
N ILE A 425 -45.57 1.74 26.72
CA ILE A 425 -46.23 3.05 26.51
C ILE A 425 -47.71 2.88 26.17
N ARG A 426 -48.06 1.80 25.42
CA ARG A 426 -49.44 1.48 25.06
C ARG A 426 -50.26 0.82 26.15
N LEU A 427 -49.67 0.46 27.31
CA LEU A 427 -50.41 -0.10 28.44
C LEU A 427 -51.36 0.92 29.07
N LYS A 428 -52.63 0.49 29.26
CA LYS A 428 -53.60 1.19 30.09
C LYS A 428 -53.57 0.61 31.51
N PRO A 429 -53.27 1.38 32.58
CA PRO A 429 -53.11 0.86 33.94
C PRO A 429 -54.30 0.02 34.40
N LYS A 430 -55.53 0.44 34.01
CA LYS A 430 -56.78 -0.21 34.39
C LYS A 430 -56.92 -1.66 33.84
N ALA A 431 -56.33 -1.94 32.65
CA ALA A 431 -56.42 -3.26 32.02
C ALA A 431 -55.46 -4.30 32.63
N ILE A 432 -54.42 -3.86 33.35
CA ILE A 432 -53.44 -4.78 33.97
C ILE A 432 -53.93 -5.25 35.33
N LEU A 433 -54.62 -4.37 36.08
CA LEU A 433 -55.14 -4.71 37.39
C LEU A 433 -56.30 -5.73 37.30
N THR A 434 -57.06 -5.74 36.19
CA THR A 434 -58.18 -6.70 35.94
C THR A 434 -57.70 -8.06 35.37
N GLN A 435 -56.42 -8.20 34.99
CA GLN A 435 -55.82 -9.49 34.58
C GLN A 435 -54.99 -10.18 35.67
N MET A 436 -55.09 -9.68 36.91
CA MET A 436 -54.36 -10.22 38.06
C MET A 436 -55.26 -11.06 39.00
N ASP A 437 -56.51 -11.29 38.61
CA ASP A 437 -57.43 -12.26 39.23
C ASP A 437 -57.39 -13.60 38.51
#